data_8c800259680ef1f5b59c1a94b102e71b
#
_entry.id   8c800259680ef1f5b59c1a94b102e71b
#
_cell.length_a   1.000
_cell.length_b   1.000
_cell.length_c   1.000
_cell.angle_alpha   90.00
_cell.angle_beta   90.00
_cell.angle_gamma   90.00
#
_symmetry.space_group_name_H-M   'P 1'
#
loop_
_entity.id
_entity.type
_entity.pdbx_description
1 polymer ?
#
loop_
_entity_poly.entity_id
_entity_poly.type
_entity_poly.pdbx_seq_one_letter_code
_entity_poly.pdbx_strand_id
1 'polypeptide(L)'
;MSRYQGNINWNRLRNALIDATPVRFIFIKSTQGDSYIDPKFRSNFFEAKENGFLRGVYHFWSNKVSARRQAYFFLAMVKLQPGDFPPVLDVENKPKDMTTEDFQQNILTWLHIVEDRYHVKPIIYTYYKFKQQYLSDQRFDDYPYWIAHYYVNQMEYKGRWKIWQHTDAGKLPGIKGYVDLNIYNGSYYDMQQMLIPEPAPIDSSAISDSTSYDSLGVQSPRDSA
;
A
#
# COMPACT_ATOMS: atom_id res chain seq x y z
N MET A 1 -6.40 3.68 10.19
CA MET A 1 -7.03 2.74 11.17
C MET A 1 -6.03 1.73 11.70
N SER A 2 -6.14 1.35 12.99
CA SER A 2 -5.30 0.35 13.64
C SER A 2 -6.03 -0.24 14.86
N ARG A 3 -5.30 -1.00 15.68
CA ARG A 3 -5.82 -1.50 16.97
C ARG A 3 -6.39 -0.40 17.89
N TYR A 4 -5.94 0.83 17.72
CA TYR A 4 -6.36 1.96 18.57
C TYR A 4 -7.84 2.34 18.40
N GLN A 5 -8.45 2.06 17.24
CA GLN A 5 -9.88 2.26 17.01
C GLN A 5 -10.74 1.13 17.61
N GLY A 6 -10.11 0.08 18.15
CA GLY A 6 -10.81 -1.04 18.79
C GLY A 6 -11.71 -1.84 17.86
N ASN A 7 -12.89 -2.17 18.31
CA ASN A 7 -13.91 -2.85 17.50
C ASN A 7 -14.74 -1.83 16.74
N ILE A 8 -14.84 -2.00 15.43
CA ILE A 8 -15.57 -1.12 14.53
C ILE A 8 -16.96 -1.69 14.25
N ASN A 9 -17.97 -0.85 14.30
CA ASN A 9 -19.30 -1.20 13.79
C ASN A 9 -19.38 -0.84 12.31
N TRP A 10 -19.04 -1.81 11.45
CA TRP A 10 -18.95 -1.67 10.01
C TRP A 10 -20.28 -1.28 9.36
N ASN A 11 -21.42 -1.82 9.86
CA ASN A 11 -22.75 -1.45 9.39
C ASN A 11 -23.07 0.04 9.58
N ARG A 12 -22.55 0.66 10.64
CA ARG A 12 -22.69 2.11 10.86
C ARG A 12 -21.70 2.89 10.02
N LEU A 13 -20.45 2.40 9.90
CA LEU A 13 -19.38 3.08 9.19
C LEU A 13 -19.65 3.17 7.68
N ARG A 14 -20.18 2.12 7.03
CA ARG A 14 -20.46 2.12 5.59
C ARG A 14 -21.46 3.19 5.15
N ASN A 15 -22.27 3.68 6.08
CA ASN A 15 -23.24 4.74 5.84
C ASN A 15 -22.77 6.11 6.35
N ALA A 16 -21.50 6.21 6.77
CA ALA A 16 -20.93 7.45 7.30
C ALA A 16 -20.73 8.48 6.19
N LEU A 17 -21.06 9.70 6.50
CA LEU A 17 -20.82 10.88 5.65
C LEU A 17 -19.88 11.85 6.37
N ILE A 18 -18.99 12.48 5.61
CA ILE A 18 -18.17 13.63 6.01
C ILE A 18 -18.60 14.78 5.10
N ASP A 19 -19.22 15.82 5.66
CA ASP A 19 -19.76 16.96 4.90
C ASP A 19 -20.58 16.51 3.67
N ALA A 20 -21.56 15.63 3.91
CA ALA A 20 -22.43 15.00 2.91
C ALA A 20 -21.71 14.09 1.89
N THR A 21 -20.41 13.84 2.04
CA THR A 21 -19.64 12.96 1.15
C THR A 21 -19.45 11.58 1.80
N PRO A 22 -19.80 10.47 1.12
CA PRO A 22 -19.60 9.14 1.66
C PRO A 22 -18.11 8.80 1.86
N VAL A 23 -17.81 8.11 2.96
CA VAL A 23 -16.48 7.49 3.16
C VAL A 23 -16.29 6.42 2.09
N ARG A 24 -15.24 6.52 1.28
CA ARG A 24 -14.98 5.62 0.15
C ARG A 24 -13.82 4.67 0.36
N PHE A 25 -12.83 5.06 1.15
CA PHE A 25 -11.61 4.28 1.32
C PHE A 25 -11.12 4.27 2.76
N ILE A 26 -10.37 3.22 3.09
CA ILE A 26 -9.85 2.99 4.43
C ILE A 26 -8.41 2.46 4.32
N PHE A 27 -7.47 3.11 5.03
CA PHE A 27 -6.13 2.58 5.23
C PHE A 27 -5.98 1.94 6.61
N ILE A 28 -5.39 0.75 6.65
CA ILE A 28 -5.32 -0.11 7.83
C ILE A 28 -3.86 -0.41 8.16
N LYS A 29 -3.46 -0.22 9.42
CA LYS A 29 -2.13 -0.64 9.88
C LYS A 29 -2.01 -2.14 9.73
N SER A 30 -0.97 -2.58 9.01
CA SER A 30 -0.68 -4.01 8.85
C SER A 30 0.49 -4.44 9.73
N THR A 31 1.66 -3.86 9.50
CA THR A 31 2.91 -4.27 10.12
C THR A 31 3.72 -3.07 10.61
N GLN A 32 4.71 -3.33 11.46
CA GLN A 32 5.70 -2.34 11.89
C GLN A 32 7.03 -3.04 12.15
N GLY A 33 8.12 -2.44 11.66
CA GLY A 33 9.44 -3.04 11.78
C GLY A 33 9.49 -4.43 11.13
N ASP A 34 10.15 -5.38 11.74
CA ASP A 34 10.34 -6.74 11.19
C ASP A 34 9.66 -7.85 11.99
N SER A 35 8.77 -7.51 12.93
CA SER A 35 8.17 -8.49 13.84
C SER A 35 6.76 -8.17 14.33
N TYR A 36 6.31 -6.91 14.23
CA TYR A 36 4.99 -6.52 14.75
C TYR A 36 3.93 -6.57 13.65
N ILE A 37 2.82 -7.26 13.96
CA ILE A 37 1.59 -7.25 13.16
C ILE A 37 0.50 -6.59 14.00
N ASP A 38 -0.25 -5.62 13.43
CA ASP A 38 -1.38 -5.04 14.13
C ASP A 38 -2.46 -6.12 14.41
N PRO A 39 -2.88 -6.33 15.66
CA PRO A 39 -3.81 -7.41 16.00
C PRO A 39 -5.20 -7.25 15.37
N LYS A 40 -5.54 -6.07 14.87
CA LYS A 40 -6.80 -5.81 14.14
C LYS A 40 -6.62 -5.83 12.62
N PHE A 41 -5.39 -6.02 12.12
CA PHE A 41 -5.12 -5.97 10.69
C PHE A 41 -6.03 -6.88 9.89
N ARG A 42 -5.99 -8.18 10.15
CA ARG A 42 -6.71 -9.17 9.34
C ARG A 42 -8.22 -8.96 9.36
N SER A 43 -8.78 -8.72 10.55
CA SER A 43 -10.23 -8.48 10.68
C SER A 43 -10.65 -7.19 9.99
N ASN A 44 -9.94 -6.07 10.22
CA ASN A 44 -10.28 -4.80 9.61
C ASN A 44 -10.10 -4.83 8.09
N PHE A 45 -9.07 -5.52 7.60
CA PHE A 45 -8.81 -5.64 6.17
C PHE A 45 -9.87 -6.46 5.44
N PHE A 46 -10.33 -7.53 6.03
CA PHE A 46 -11.47 -8.32 5.53
C PHE A 46 -12.76 -7.49 5.54
N GLU A 47 -13.13 -6.98 6.69
CA GLU A 47 -14.37 -6.24 6.89
C GLU A 47 -14.48 -4.97 6.03
N ALA A 48 -13.37 -4.26 5.77
CA ALA A 48 -13.37 -3.11 4.89
C ALA A 48 -13.87 -3.46 3.48
N LYS A 49 -13.40 -4.58 2.92
CA LYS A 49 -13.84 -5.06 1.60
C LYS A 49 -15.31 -5.50 1.62
N GLU A 50 -15.71 -6.31 2.62
CA GLU A 50 -17.09 -6.80 2.74
C GLU A 50 -18.12 -5.67 2.91
N ASN A 51 -17.68 -4.53 3.41
CA ASN A 51 -18.55 -3.36 3.57
C ASN A 51 -18.41 -2.34 2.42
N GLY A 52 -17.76 -2.72 1.31
CA GLY A 52 -17.71 -1.95 0.06
C GLY A 52 -16.71 -0.79 0.06
N PHE A 53 -15.75 -0.76 0.97
CA PHE A 53 -14.68 0.23 0.95
C PHE A 53 -13.52 -0.19 0.04
N LEU A 54 -12.98 0.76 -0.71
CA LEU A 54 -11.64 0.64 -1.25
C LEU A 54 -10.66 0.60 -0.07
N ARG A 55 -9.79 -0.39 -0.04
CA ARG A 55 -8.93 -0.61 1.12
C ARG A 55 -7.46 -0.53 0.75
N GLY A 56 -6.67 -0.02 1.67
CA GLY A 56 -5.21 -0.04 1.60
C GLY A 56 -4.61 -0.45 2.93
N VAL A 57 -3.33 -0.72 2.94
CA VAL A 57 -2.60 -1.05 4.16
C VAL A 57 -1.33 -0.24 4.26
N TYR A 58 -0.90 0.04 5.49
CA TYR A 58 0.38 0.68 5.72
C TYR A 58 1.30 -0.12 6.62
N HIS A 59 2.59 -0.05 6.28
CA HIS A 59 3.71 -0.51 7.09
C HIS A 59 4.31 0.68 7.83
N PHE A 60 4.34 0.63 9.16
CA PHE A 60 4.98 1.67 9.95
C PHE A 60 6.49 1.42 10.02
N TRP A 61 7.26 2.38 9.50
CA TRP A 61 8.71 2.30 9.44
C TRP A 61 9.35 2.27 10.84
N SER A 62 10.37 1.42 10.99
CA SER A 62 11.19 1.37 12.20
C SER A 62 12.66 1.61 11.87
N ASN A 63 13.25 2.60 12.51
CA ASN A 63 14.70 2.88 12.38
C ASN A 63 15.59 1.86 13.10
N LYS A 64 15.02 0.88 13.80
CA LYS A 64 15.75 -0.11 14.60
C LYS A 64 16.17 -1.36 13.84
N VAL A 65 15.64 -1.54 12.64
CA VAL A 65 15.87 -2.74 11.82
C VAL A 65 16.09 -2.36 10.36
N SER A 66 16.77 -3.23 9.61
CA SER A 66 17.14 -2.91 8.22
C SER A 66 15.92 -2.81 7.30
N ALA A 67 16.03 -1.98 6.28
CA ALA A 67 15.01 -1.80 5.26
C ALA A 67 14.57 -3.13 4.61
N ARG A 68 15.54 -3.98 4.25
CA ARG A 68 15.26 -5.31 3.65
C ARG A 68 14.43 -6.21 4.55
N ARG A 69 14.78 -6.30 5.84
CA ARG A 69 14.02 -7.13 6.78
C ARG A 69 12.58 -6.65 6.93
N GLN A 70 12.37 -5.33 7.01
CA GLN A 70 11.04 -4.73 7.08
C GLN A 70 10.22 -5.01 5.81
N ALA A 71 10.83 -4.84 4.62
CA ALA A 71 10.18 -5.10 3.35
C ALA A 71 9.75 -6.57 3.21
N TYR A 72 10.66 -7.50 3.47
CA TYR A 72 10.33 -8.93 3.39
C TYR A 72 9.32 -9.38 4.45
N PHE A 73 9.39 -8.82 5.66
CA PHE A 73 8.37 -9.08 6.69
C PHE A 73 6.99 -8.57 6.24
N PHE A 74 6.91 -7.35 5.71
CA PHE A 74 5.67 -6.83 5.13
C PHE A 74 5.13 -7.76 4.05
N LEU A 75 5.96 -8.13 3.06
CA LEU A 75 5.56 -9.02 1.96
C LEU A 75 5.15 -10.43 2.40
N ALA A 76 5.72 -10.92 3.49
CA ALA A 76 5.33 -12.22 4.06
C ALA A 76 3.93 -12.16 4.70
N MET A 77 3.62 -11.06 5.39
CA MET A 77 2.40 -10.92 6.21
C MET A 77 1.22 -10.35 5.44
N VAL A 78 1.47 -9.55 4.39
CA VAL A 78 0.46 -8.81 3.62
C VAL A 78 0.33 -9.40 2.22
N LYS A 79 -0.92 -9.65 1.81
CA LYS A 79 -1.26 -10.13 0.46
C LYS A 79 -2.34 -9.21 -0.10
N LEU A 80 -1.90 -8.23 -0.89
CA LEU A 80 -2.79 -7.35 -1.63
C LEU A 80 -3.23 -8.01 -2.94
N GLN A 81 -4.41 -7.64 -3.39
CA GLN A 81 -5.06 -8.13 -4.59
C GLN A 81 -5.39 -6.97 -5.53
N PRO A 82 -5.66 -7.24 -6.80
CA PRO A 82 -6.27 -6.25 -7.68
C PRO A 82 -7.48 -5.59 -7.02
N GLY A 83 -7.60 -4.27 -7.19
CA GLY A 83 -8.62 -3.46 -6.52
C GLY A 83 -8.26 -2.97 -5.11
N ASP A 84 -7.18 -3.45 -4.49
CA ASP A 84 -6.62 -2.84 -3.28
C ASP A 84 -5.73 -1.63 -3.66
N PHE A 85 -5.55 -0.67 -2.75
CA PHE A 85 -4.56 0.39 -2.94
C PHE A 85 -3.13 -0.16 -2.97
N PRO A 86 -2.18 0.52 -3.64
CA PRO A 86 -0.77 0.22 -3.52
C PRO A 86 -0.33 0.18 -2.04
N PRO A 87 0.70 -0.61 -1.71
CA PRO A 87 1.29 -0.63 -0.37
C PRO A 87 1.67 0.78 0.09
N VAL A 88 1.49 1.08 1.39
CA VAL A 88 1.92 2.36 1.97
C VAL A 88 3.09 2.13 2.90
N LEU A 89 4.14 2.94 2.75
CA LEU A 89 5.23 3.08 3.71
C LEU A 89 5.01 4.34 4.55
N ASP A 90 4.76 4.16 5.84
CA ASP A 90 4.52 5.22 6.82
C ASP A 90 5.85 5.61 7.50
N VAL A 91 6.37 6.81 7.18
CA VAL A 91 7.69 7.30 7.60
C VAL A 91 7.56 8.64 8.30
N GLU A 92 7.79 8.66 9.62
CA GLU A 92 7.55 9.85 10.44
C GLU A 92 8.78 10.36 11.20
N ASN A 93 9.85 9.59 11.25
CA ASN A 93 11.05 9.99 11.97
C ASN A 93 12.33 9.44 11.35
N LYS A 94 13.42 10.19 11.54
CA LYS A 94 14.80 9.84 11.12
C LYS A 94 15.70 9.79 12.36
N PRO A 95 16.60 8.78 12.48
CA PRO A 95 17.60 8.76 13.55
C PRO A 95 18.50 9.99 13.48
N LYS A 96 18.88 10.52 14.63
CA LYS A 96 19.77 11.68 14.70
C LYS A 96 21.20 11.38 14.23
N ASP A 97 21.65 10.16 14.47
CA ASP A 97 22.97 9.61 14.16
C ASP A 97 23.11 9.05 12.74
N MET A 98 22.04 9.05 11.96
CA MET A 98 22.04 8.61 10.56
C MET A 98 22.09 9.83 9.62
N THR A 99 22.91 9.77 8.57
CA THR A 99 22.89 10.81 7.53
C THR A 99 21.56 10.84 6.80
N THR A 100 21.22 11.94 6.16
CA THR A 100 19.98 12.01 5.35
C THR A 100 20.08 11.10 4.14
N GLU A 101 21.25 10.99 3.52
CA GLU A 101 21.49 10.11 2.38
C GLU A 101 21.30 8.63 2.74
N ASP A 102 21.91 8.15 3.83
CA ASP A 102 21.74 6.77 4.28
C ASP A 102 20.27 6.47 4.63
N PHE A 103 19.60 7.43 5.26
CA PHE A 103 18.18 7.30 5.58
C PHE A 103 17.34 7.18 4.31
N GLN A 104 17.55 8.06 3.32
CA GLN A 104 16.86 8.03 2.04
C GLN A 104 17.13 6.72 1.30
N GLN A 105 18.36 6.24 1.28
CA GLN A 105 18.73 4.98 0.66
C GLN A 105 18.01 3.78 1.32
N ASN A 106 17.84 3.80 2.63
CA ASN A 106 17.07 2.77 3.33
C ASN A 106 15.58 2.82 2.94
N ILE A 107 14.97 4.00 2.86
CA ILE A 107 13.58 4.15 2.41
C ILE A 107 13.40 3.64 0.98
N LEU A 108 14.29 4.05 0.05
CA LEU A 108 14.27 3.58 -1.35
C LEU A 108 14.43 2.06 -1.44
N THR A 109 15.28 1.47 -0.61
CA THR A 109 15.46 0.01 -0.57
C THR A 109 14.14 -0.72 -0.25
N TRP A 110 13.37 -0.23 0.73
CA TRP A 110 12.06 -0.80 1.04
C TRP A 110 11.08 -0.61 -0.12
N LEU A 111 11.01 0.61 -0.66
CA LEU A 111 10.10 0.95 -1.76
C LEU A 111 10.35 0.08 -2.98
N HIS A 112 11.60 -0.08 -3.42
CA HIS A 112 11.95 -0.91 -4.57
C HIS A 112 11.58 -2.38 -4.37
N ILE A 113 11.90 -2.99 -3.22
CA ILE A 113 11.56 -4.39 -2.94
C ILE A 113 10.05 -4.63 -3.00
N VAL A 114 9.27 -3.68 -2.50
CA VAL A 114 7.81 -3.81 -2.47
C VAL A 114 7.21 -3.49 -3.84
N GLU A 115 7.76 -2.51 -4.57
CA GLU A 115 7.42 -2.20 -5.96
C GLU A 115 7.66 -3.41 -6.88
N ASP A 116 8.83 -4.04 -6.79
CA ASP A 116 9.17 -5.24 -7.56
C ASP A 116 8.16 -6.38 -7.36
N ARG A 117 7.59 -6.49 -6.15
CA ARG A 117 6.61 -7.54 -5.84
C ARG A 117 5.21 -7.25 -6.37
N TYR A 118 4.77 -6.01 -6.33
CA TYR A 118 3.40 -5.63 -6.68
C TYR A 118 3.29 -4.97 -8.06
N HIS A 119 4.42 -4.62 -8.69
CA HIS A 119 4.51 -3.93 -9.99
C HIS A 119 3.75 -2.59 -10.02
N VAL A 120 3.59 -1.97 -8.86
CA VAL A 120 3.01 -0.63 -8.69
C VAL A 120 3.86 0.18 -7.72
N LYS A 121 3.95 1.49 -7.94
CA LYS A 121 4.65 2.40 -7.02
C LYS A 121 3.98 2.41 -5.65
N PRO A 122 4.67 2.05 -4.55
CA PRO A 122 4.14 2.23 -3.21
C PRO A 122 3.85 3.71 -2.91
N ILE A 123 2.90 3.94 -2.01
CA ILE A 123 2.59 5.28 -1.50
C ILE A 123 3.51 5.59 -0.33
N ILE A 124 4.05 6.80 -0.28
CA ILE A 124 4.80 7.29 0.89
C ILE A 124 3.86 8.14 1.75
N TYR A 125 3.59 7.68 2.99
CA TYR A 125 2.93 8.50 4.00
C TYR A 125 3.98 9.19 4.87
N THR A 126 3.78 10.48 5.07
CA THR A 126 4.56 11.28 6.01
C THR A 126 3.87 12.62 6.28
N TYR A 127 4.32 13.38 7.30
CA TYR A 127 3.84 14.73 7.47
C TYR A 127 4.65 15.76 6.63
N TYR A 128 4.00 16.86 6.26
CA TYR A 128 4.51 17.80 5.27
C TYR A 128 5.91 18.32 5.59
N LYS A 129 6.15 18.75 6.83
CA LYS A 129 7.47 19.23 7.27
C LYS A 129 8.57 18.18 7.13
N PHE A 130 8.25 16.91 7.40
CA PHE A 130 9.22 15.82 7.24
C PHE A 130 9.55 15.56 5.77
N LYS A 131 8.52 15.60 4.89
CA LYS A 131 8.73 15.53 3.44
C LYS A 131 9.70 16.60 2.97
N GLN A 132 9.48 17.86 3.37
CA GLN A 132 10.35 18.96 2.99
C GLN A 132 11.79 18.79 3.48
N GLN A 133 11.95 18.28 4.70
CA GLN A 133 13.25 18.21 5.36
C GLN A 133 14.09 16.99 4.94
N TYR A 134 13.47 15.83 4.73
CA TYR A 134 14.17 14.56 4.60
C TYR A 134 13.86 13.78 3.32
N LEU A 135 12.75 14.04 2.65
CA LEU A 135 12.31 13.31 1.45
C LEU A 135 12.15 14.24 0.24
N SER A 136 12.97 15.31 0.17
CA SER A 136 12.94 16.29 -0.93
C SER A 136 13.77 15.88 -2.14
N ASP A 137 14.55 14.80 -2.05
CA ASP A 137 15.37 14.28 -3.15
C ASP A 137 14.49 13.84 -4.33
N GLN A 138 14.94 14.11 -5.57
CA GLN A 138 14.22 13.79 -6.79
C GLN A 138 13.93 12.29 -6.97
N ARG A 139 14.70 11.40 -6.35
CA ARG A 139 14.45 9.95 -6.35
C ARG A 139 13.08 9.56 -5.79
N PHE A 140 12.46 10.45 -5.01
CA PHE A 140 11.13 10.25 -4.44
C PHE A 140 10.02 10.89 -5.26
N ASP A 141 10.31 11.65 -6.32
CA ASP A 141 9.31 12.42 -7.06
C ASP A 141 8.34 11.54 -7.86
N ASP A 142 8.75 10.31 -8.20
CA ASP A 142 7.89 9.35 -8.90
C ASP A 142 6.93 8.60 -7.99
N TYR A 143 7.10 8.67 -6.68
CA TYR A 143 6.21 8.00 -5.74
C TYR A 143 5.01 8.88 -5.40
N PRO A 144 3.79 8.31 -5.32
CA PRO A 144 2.63 9.03 -4.83
C PRO A 144 2.75 9.29 -3.33
N TYR A 145 2.35 10.48 -2.90
CA TYR A 145 2.38 10.85 -1.49
C TYR A 145 1.00 10.86 -0.85
N TRP A 146 0.94 10.38 0.39
CA TRP A 146 -0.11 10.62 1.37
C TRP A 146 0.48 11.54 2.44
N ILE A 147 0.07 12.81 2.46
CA ILE A 147 0.65 13.86 3.30
C ILE A 147 -0.26 14.19 4.47
N ALA A 148 0.26 14.10 5.69
CA ALA A 148 -0.37 14.67 6.87
C ALA A 148 -0.01 16.16 6.97
N HIS A 149 -1.03 17.02 6.93
CA HIS A 149 -0.89 18.46 7.06
C HIS A 149 -2.14 19.03 7.72
N TYR A 150 -2.06 19.26 9.03
CA TYR A 150 -3.20 19.66 9.84
C TYR A 150 -3.29 21.17 10.01
N TYR A 151 -4.47 21.67 10.38
CA TYR A 151 -4.74 23.08 10.71
C TYR A 151 -4.47 24.07 9.56
N VAL A 152 -4.60 23.61 8.32
CA VAL A 152 -4.51 24.42 7.12
C VAL A 152 -5.78 24.29 6.28
N ASN A 153 -6.13 25.34 5.56
CA ASN A 153 -7.35 25.36 4.75
C ASN A 153 -7.18 24.60 3.42
N GLN A 154 -5.94 24.37 2.99
CA GLN A 154 -5.61 23.66 1.75
C GLN A 154 -4.23 23.05 1.83
N MET A 155 -3.99 22.04 0.99
CA MET A 155 -2.68 21.45 0.84
C MET A 155 -1.67 22.44 0.26
N GLU A 156 -0.57 22.69 0.95
CA GLU A 156 0.50 23.60 0.52
C GLU A 156 1.54 22.91 -0.38
N TYR A 157 1.72 21.60 -0.25
CA TYR A 157 2.65 20.85 -1.09
C TYR A 157 2.18 20.81 -2.55
N LYS A 158 3.02 21.30 -3.47
CA LYS A 158 2.70 21.42 -4.90
C LYS A 158 3.15 20.23 -5.75
N GLY A 159 3.81 19.23 -5.15
CA GLY A 159 4.26 18.04 -5.85
C GLY A 159 3.17 16.97 -5.99
N ARG A 160 3.59 15.73 -6.26
CA ARG A 160 2.69 14.58 -6.57
C ARG A 160 2.04 13.99 -5.31
N TRP A 161 1.16 14.74 -4.66
CA TRP A 161 0.36 14.15 -3.58
C TRP A 161 -0.98 13.59 -4.11
N LYS A 162 -1.40 12.47 -3.54
CA LYS A 162 -2.65 11.80 -3.87
C LYS A 162 -3.64 11.82 -2.72
N ILE A 163 -3.17 11.83 -1.48
CA ILE A 163 -4.03 11.80 -0.31
C ILE A 163 -3.53 12.85 0.69
N TRP A 164 -4.46 13.59 1.24
CA TRP A 164 -4.22 14.55 2.30
C TRP A 164 -4.91 14.10 3.58
N GLN A 165 -4.14 13.80 4.62
CA GLN A 165 -4.65 13.63 5.97
C GLN A 165 -4.76 15.01 6.60
N HIS A 166 -5.99 15.51 6.69
CA HIS A 166 -6.23 16.91 7.09
C HIS A 166 -6.55 17.05 8.58
N THR A 167 -6.87 15.96 9.28
CA THR A 167 -7.10 15.93 10.72
C THR A 167 -6.85 14.55 11.30
N ASP A 168 -6.42 14.51 12.55
CA ASP A 168 -6.28 13.32 13.40
C ASP A 168 -7.41 13.24 14.47
N ALA A 169 -8.33 14.21 14.48
CA ALA A 169 -9.39 14.36 15.46
C ALA A 169 -10.81 14.15 14.89
N GLY A 170 -10.92 13.44 13.77
CA GLY A 170 -12.20 13.12 13.15
C GLY A 170 -13.04 12.17 14.00
N LYS A 171 -14.36 12.21 13.80
CA LYS A 171 -15.32 11.28 14.42
C LYS A 171 -16.23 10.71 13.35
N LEU A 172 -16.36 9.38 13.33
CA LEU A 172 -17.22 8.68 12.38
C LEU A 172 -18.17 7.73 13.10
N PRO A 173 -19.42 7.58 12.64
CA PRO A 173 -20.34 6.57 13.12
C PRO A 173 -19.71 5.17 13.02
N GLY A 174 -19.77 4.41 14.11
CA GLY A 174 -19.22 3.05 14.14
C GLY A 174 -17.78 2.95 14.65
N ILE A 175 -17.07 4.05 14.84
CA ILE A 175 -15.73 4.11 15.44
C ILE A 175 -15.81 4.80 16.80
N LYS A 176 -15.19 4.19 17.81
CA LYS A 176 -15.04 4.83 19.13
C LYS A 176 -13.76 5.66 19.13
N GLY A 177 -13.86 6.92 19.62
CA GLY A 177 -12.72 7.83 19.69
C GLY A 177 -12.46 8.57 18.38
N TYR A 178 -11.24 9.06 18.26
CA TYR A 178 -10.81 9.82 17.11
C TYR A 178 -10.26 8.91 15.99
N VAL A 179 -10.36 9.41 14.77
CA VAL A 179 -9.84 8.78 13.57
C VAL A 179 -9.34 9.85 12.59
N ASP A 180 -8.27 9.54 11.90
CA ASP A 180 -7.73 10.42 10.86
C ASP A 180 -8.71 10.49 9.68
N LEU A 181 -8.99 11.73 9.21
CA LEU A 181 -9.78 11.92 8.00
C LEU A 181 -8.90 12.36 6.84
N ASN A 182 -9.24 11.87 5.66
CA ASN A 182 -8.40 11.99 4.49
C ASN A 182 -9.22 12.43 3.27
N ILE A 183 -8.63 13.26 2.43
CA ILE A 183 -9.16 13.69 1.15
C ILE A 183 -8.28 13.12 0.04
N TYR A 184 -8.90 12.50 -0.95
CA TYR A 184 -8.20 12.09 -2.18
C TYR A 184 -8.14 13.27 -3.16
N ASN A 185 -6.98 13.49 -3.76
CA ASN A 185 -6.75 14.55 -4.73
C ASN A 185 -7.12 14.08 -6.15
N GLY A 186 -8.38 14.13 -6.47
CA GLY A 186 -8.93 13.72 -7.75
C GLY A 186 -10.36 13.22 -7.65
N SER A 187 -10.90 12.77 -8.76
CA SER A 187 -12.22 12.14 -8.82
C SER A 187 -12.21 10.72 -8.24
N TYR A 188 -13.41 10.15 -8.04
CA TYR A 188 -13.53 8.74 -7.67
C TYR A 188 -12.96 7.82 -8.76
N TYR A 189 -13.09 8.20 -10.02
CA TYR A 189 -12.49 7.48 -11.14
C TYR A 189 -10.96 7.49 -11.06
N ASP A 190 -10.34 8.65 -10.81
CA ASP A 190 -8.88 8.75 -10.64
C ASP A 190 -8.38 7.91 -9.46
N MET A 191 -9.17 7.81 -8.40
CA MET A 191 -8.87 6.96 -7.25
C MET A 191 -8.88 5.48 -7.64
N GLN A 192 -9.85 5.04 -8.45
CA GLN A 192 -9.91 3.66 -8.95
C GLN A 192 -8.73 3.32 -9.87
N GLN A 193 -8.24 4.27 -10.68
CA GLN A 193 -7.06 4.08 -11.53
C GLN A 193 -5.75 3.98 -10.73
N MET A 194 -5.75 4.36 -9.47
CA MET A 194 -4.60 4.21 -8.57
C MET A 194 -4.50 2.82 -7.95
N LEU A 195 -5.56 2.03 -7.99
CA LEU A 195 -5.59 0.70 -7.38
C LEU A 195 -4.67 -0.28 -8.13
N ILE A 196 -4.24 -1.34 -7.46
CA ILE A 196 -3.50 -2.44 -8.08
C ILE A 196 -4.35 -2.98 -9.23
N PRO A 197 -3.81 -3.00 -10.47
CA PRO A 197 -4.57 -3.44 -11.64
C PRO A 197 -4.80 -4.95 -11.65
N GLU A 198 -5.83 -5.39 -12.35
CA GLU A 198 -5.96 -6.81 -12.71
C GLU A 198 -4.75 -7.22 -13.59
N PRO A 199 -4.27 -8.47 -13.46
CA PRO A 199 -3.26 -8.98 -14.38
C PRO A 199 -3.77 -8.89 -15.82
N ALA A 200 -2.87 -8.54 -16.75
CA ALA A 200 -3.24 -8.59 -18.16
C ALA A 200 -3.74 -10.00 -18.52
N PRO A 201 -4.77 -10.14 -19.35
CA PRO A 201 -5.23 -11.44 -19.84
C PRO A 201 -4.04 -12.21 -20.44
N ILE A 202 -3.90 -13.48 -20.06
CA ILE A 202 -2.90 -14.36 -20.66
C ILE A 202 -3.31 -14.53 -22.13
N ASP A 203 -2.48 -14.08 -23.05
CA ASP A 203 -2.67 -14.34 -24.47
C ASP A 203 -2.50 -15.85 -24.73
N SER A 204 -3.65 -16.55 -24.80
CA SER A 204 -3.67 -17.99 -25.06
C SER A 204 -3.19 -18.37 -26.48
N SER A 205 -3.00 -17.38 -27.37
CA SER A 205 -2.50 -17.63 -28.71
C SER A 205 -1.00 -17.99 -28.74
N ALA A 206 -0.23 -17.60 -27.71
CA ALA A 206 1.19 -17.91 -27.60
C ALA A 206 1.49 -19.35 -27.13
N ILE A 207 0.48 -20.13 -26.71
CA ILE A 207 0.67 -21.50 -26.21
C ILE A 207 0.56 -22.56 -27.33
N SER A 208 0.13 -22.19 -28.53
CA SER A 208 -0.14 -23.16 -29.62
C SER A 208 1.07 -23.60 -30.45
N ASP A 209 2.26 -23.04 -30.25
CA ASP A 209 3.42 -23.30 -31.13
C ASP A 209 4.52 -24.23 -30.55
N SER A 210 4.29 -24.91 -29.43
CA SER A 210 5.31 -25.78 -28.83
C SER A 210 4.98 -27.27 -28.78
N THR A 211 4.02 -27.77 -29.57
CA THR A 211 3.76 -29.21 -29.68
C THR A 211 3.99 -29.73 -31.11
N SER A 212 5.23 -29.60 -31.62
CA SER A 212 5.74 -30.51 -32.65
C SER A 212 6.72 -31.47 -31.98
N TYR A 213 6.22 -32.48 -31.33
CA TYR A 213 7.05 -33.64 -30.99
C TYR A 213 7.38 -34.40 -32.29
N ASP A 214 8.64 -34.29 -32.73
CA ASP A 214 9.23 -35.16 -33.73
C ASP A 214 9.06 -36.63 -33.29
N SER A 215 8.32 -37.38 -34.08
CA SER A 215 8.21 -38.83 -33.97
C SER A 215 9.53 -39.47 -34.44
N LEU A 216 10.48 -39.63 -33.54
CA LEU A 216 11.66 -40.48 -33.78
C LEU A 216 11.21 -41.93 -33.72
N GLY A 217 11.25 -42.59 -34.91
CA GLY A 217 10.92 -43.98 -35.11
C GLY A 217 11.83 -44.93 -34.29
N VAL A 218 11.20 -45.68 -33.45
CA VAL A 218 11.86 -46.84 -32.77
C VAL A 218 11.87 -48.00 -33.78
N GLN A 219 13.03 -48.30 -34.37
CA GLN A 219 13.24 -49.59 -35.04
C GLN A 219 13.51 -50.66 -34.00
N SER A 220 12.65 -51.69 -34.01
CA SER A 220 12.86 -52.92 -33.24
C SER A 220 13.99 -53.78 -33.81
N PRO A 221 14.86 -54.39 -33.00
CA PRO A 221 15.83 -55.40 -33.51
C PRO A 221 15.08 -56.67 -33.86
N ARG A 222 15.37 -57.20 -35.08
CA ARG A 222 14.97 -58.52 -35.50
C ARG A 222 15.85 -59.56 -34.82
N ASP A 223 15.23 -60.58 -34.25
CA ASP A 223 15.83 -61.84 -33.89
C ASP A 223 16.48 -62.52 -35.10
N SER A 224 17.67 -63.00 -34.93
CA SER A 224 18.23 -64.05 -35.76
C SER A 224 19.15 -64.96 -34.95
N ALA A 225 18.69 -66.24 -34.85
CA ALA A 225 19.35 -67.50 -34.71
C ALA A 225 20.50 -67.65 -33.68
#